data_5819b3d9e6634316ce7445229e4d8bd0
#
_entry.id   5819b3d9e6634316ce7445229e4d8bd0
#
_cell.length_a   1.000
_cell.length_b   1.000
_cell.length_c   1.000
_cell.angle_alpha   90.00
_cell.angle_beta   90.00
_cell.angle_gamma   90.00
#
_symmetry.space_group_name_H-M   'P 1'
#
loop_
_entity.id
_entity.type
_entity.pdbx_description
1 polymer ?
#
loop_
_entity_poly.entity_id
_entity_poly.type
_entity_poly.pdbx_seq_one_letter_code
_entity_poly.pdbx_strand_id
1 'polypeptide(L)'
;MASKKLKVALLFGGRSAEHDVSILSARSIREAAPKGRFEIIPICIARDGRFLPPDRSEAVLSGGAKAAEGDLGFSFEHWVRDQKIDIAFPIIHGTFGEDGTLQGYLEIIGLPYVGAGVTGSAVGMDKWMMKYAFAAAKLPIVDFVPVSEAEWRSDQERLQRTIDNALRLPYFVKPANAGSSVGVTKVKSEEGVPAAIEKALRFDDKVLVERGIDAREVEVSVLGNDSPEASVPGEIVAGREFYDYEDKYIEDKSSLVIPAKLSADKSEELRRLAVAAFRAVGASGFSRVDFFIERGTNRTYLNEINTIPGFTKISMYPKLWEATELKYPALIERLIDLGMERSKKRKERFDSTMRWFEEVKSLT
;
A
#
# COMPACT_ATOMS: atom_id res chain seq x y z
N MET A 1 -9.67 10.64 -36.62
CA MET A 1 -8.52 9.77 -36.42
C MET A 1 -8.68 9.13 -35.04
N ALA A 2 -8.63 7.79 -34.89
CA ALA A 2 -8.65 7.16 -33.58
C ALA A 2 -7.41 7.63 -32.78
N SER A 3 -7.59 8.15 -31.57
CA SER A 3 -6.48 8.54 -30.72
C SER A 3 -5.60 7.30 -30.44
N LYS A 4 -4.28 7.44 -30.48
CA LYS A 4 -3.35 6.36 -30.17
C LYS A 4 -3.60 5.93 -28.72
N LYS A 5 -3.82 4.63 -28.50
CA LYS A 5 -3.99 4.07 -27.15
C LYS A 5 -2.67 4.18 -26.36
N LEU A 6 -2.77 4.50 -25.07
CA LEU A 6 -1.63 4.40 -24.17
C LEU A 6 -1.33 2.93 -23.86
N LYS A 7 -0.04 2.56 -23.94
CA LYS A 7 0.46 1.23 -23.57
C LYS A 7 0.79 1.20 -22.10
N VAL A 8 0.08 0.38 -21.36
CA VAL A 8 0.19 0.23 -19.90
C VAL A 8 0.79 -1.13 -19.55
N ALA A 9 1.99 -1.17 -18.97
CA ALA A 9 2.55 -2.38 -18.40
C ALA A 9 1.89 -2.66 -17.03
N LEU A 10 1.00 -3.63 -16.95
CA LEU A 10 0.36 -4.05 -15.72
C LEU A 10 1.30 -5.00 -14.96
N LEU A 11 1.96 -4.50 -13.90
CA LEU A 11 2.92 -5.26 -13.12
C LEU A 11 2.22 -5.96 -11.95
N PHE A 12 2.34 -7.28 -11.85
CA PHE A 12 1.67 -8.09 -10.84
C PHE A 12 2.50 -9.30 -10.38
N GLY A 13 2.03 -10.00 -9.35
CA GLY A 13 2.73 -11.13 -8.74
C GLY A 13 3.66 -10.66 -7.62
N GLY A 14 4.98 -10.80 -7.79
CA GLY A 14 5.99 -10.33 -6.85
C GLY A 14 6.45 -11.38 -5.84
N ARG A 15 7.43 -11.01 -5.01
CA ARG A 15 8.09 -11.89 -4.03
C ARG A 15 7.41 -11.90 -2.66
N SER A 16 6.24 -11.28 -2.53
CA SER A 16 5.51 -11.21 -1.27
C SER A 16 4.62 -12.41 -1.01
N ALA A 17 4.14 -12.53 0.22
CA ALA A 17 3.12 -13.51 0.60
C ALA A 17 1.78 -13.26 -0.13
N GLU A 18 1.56 -12.06 -0.64
CA GLU A 18 0.33 -11.62 -1.32
C GLU A 18 0.38 -11.78 -2.84
N HIS A 19 1.33 -12.59 -3.36
CA HIS A 19 1.50 -12.85 -4.80
C HIS A 19 0.20 -13.21 -5.52
N ASP A 20 -0.58 -14.12 -4.96
CA ASP A 20 -1.81 -14.61 -5.59
C ASP A 20 -2.93 -13.55 -5.55
N VAL A 21 -2.99 -12.74 -4.50
CA VAL A 21 -3.92 -11.59 -4.39
C VAL A 21 -3.60 -10.56 -5.47
N SER A 22 -2.32 -10.32 -5.74
CA SER A 22 -1.86 -9.44 -6.81
C SER A 22 -2.32 -9.93 -8.20
N ILE A 23 -2.30 -11.24 -8.46
CA ILE A 23 -2.83 -11.82 -9.71
C ILE A 23 -4.33 -11.55 -9.85
N LEU A 24 -5.11 -11.72 -8.79
CA LEU A 24 -6.54 -11.44 -8.79
C LEU A 24 -6.85 -9.95 -9.04
N SER A 25 -6.09 -9.07 -8.42
CA SER A 25 -6.20 -7.62 -8.64
C SER A 25 -5.88 -7.26 -10.09
N ALA A 26 -4.82 -7.82 -10.66
CA ALA A 26 -4.43 -7.59 -12.05
C ALA A 26 -5.50 -8.07 -13.05
N ARG A 27 -6.12 -9.23 -12.82
CA ARG A 27 -7.26 -9.71 -13.63
C ARG A 27 -8.40 -8.70 -13.63
N SER A 28 -8.80 -8.23 -12.45
CA SER A 28 -9.87 -7.24 -12.30
C SER A 28 -9.58 -5.94 -13.04
N ILE A 29 -8.35 -5.41 -12.94
CA ILE A 29 -7.93 -4.19 -13.65
C ILE A 29 -8.00 -4.41 -15.16
N ARG A 30 -7.41 -5.50 -15.67
CA ARG A 30 -7.36 -5.80 -17.09
C ARG A 30 -8.75 -5.93 -17.73
N GLU A 31 -9.68 -6.60 -17.01
CA GLU A 31 -11.05 -6.75 -17.47
C GLU A 31 -11.80 -5.42 -17.56
N ALA A 32 -11.59 -4.54 -16.58
CA ALA A 32 -12.36 -3.31 -16.39
C ALA A 32 -11.74 -2.09 -17.08
N ALA A 33 -10.45 -2.10 -17.42
CA ALA A 33 -9.77 -0.97 -18.03
C ALA A 33 -10.42 -0.58 -19.37
N PRO A 34 -10.62 0.73 -19.64
CA PRO A 34 -11.23 1.23 -20.87
C PRO A 34 -10.43 0.87 -22.13
N LYS A 35 -10.85 -0.17 -22.85
CA LYS A 35 -10.16 -0.72 -24.04
C LYS A 35 -10.03 0.27 -25.20
N GLY A 36 -10.86 1.31 -25.24
CA GLY A 36 -10.76 2.38 -26.24
C GLY A 36 -9.56 3.31 -26.03
N ARG A 37 -9.09 3.44 -24.78
CA ARG A 37 -8.04 4.37 -24.38
C ARG A 37 -6.71 3.69 -24.05
N PHE A 38 -6.74 2.47 -23.51
CA PHE A 38 -5.58 1.75 -23.01
C PHE A 38 -5.36 0.41 -23.72
N GLU A 39 -4.09 0.07 -23.90
CA GLU A 39 -3.59 -1.27 -24.20
C GLU A 39 -2.90 -1.81 -22.95
N ILE A 40 -3.58 -2.70 -22.23
CA ILE A 40 -3.06 -3.29 -20.99
C ILE A 40 -2.23 -4.52 -21.33
N ILE A 41 -0.94 -4.47 -21.05
CA ILE A 41 0.03 -5.55 -21.32
C ILE A 41 0.46 -6.13 -19.98
N PRO A 42 0.13 -7.38 -19.67
CA PRO A 42 0.48 -8.01 -18.39
C PRO A 42 1.97 -8.32 -18.32
N ILE A 43 2.59 -8.04 -17.19
CA ILE A 43 3.97 -8.38 -16.84
C ILE A 43 3.97 -8.94 -15.42
N CYS A 44 4.17 -10.23 -15.32
CA CYS A 44 4.28 -10.92 -14.03
C CYS A 44 5.70 -10.80 -13.49
N ILE A 45 5.83 -10.48 -12.21
CA ILE A 45 7.05 -10.68 -11.44
C ILE A 45 6.90 -12.02 -10.70
N ALA A 46 7.74 -12.99 -11.01
CA ALA A 46 7.70 -14.30 -10.39
C ALA A 46 8.12 -14.23 -8.90
N ARG A 47 7.88 -15.30 -8.13
CA ARG A 47 8.23 -15.36 -6.70
C ARG A 47 9.74 -15.25 -6.42
N ASP A 48 10.59 -15.52 -7.41
CA ASP A 48 12.05 -15.34 -7.35
C ASP A 48 12.51 -13.93 -7.78
N GLY A 49 11.59 -13.06 -8.19
CA GLY A 49 11.84 -11.66 -8.57
C GLY A 49 12.10 -11.45 -10.06
N ARG A 50 12.10 -12.49 -10.90
CA ARG A 50 12.26 -12.34 -12.35
C ARG A 50 11.01 -11.76 -12.98
N PHE A 51 11.19 -10.84 -13.92
CA PHE A 51 10.13 -10.37 -14.80
C PHE A 51 9.87 -11.39 -15.90
N LEU A 52 8.62 -11.76 -16.13
CA LEU A 52 8.23 -12.66 -17.19
C LEU A 52 7.81 -11.88 -18.44
N PRO A 53 8.12 -12.39 -19.66
CA PRO A 53 7.64 -11.78 -20.90
C PRO A 53 6.10 -11.82 -20.99
N PRO A 54 5.50 -10.96 -21.84
CA PRO A 54 4.05 -10.79 -21.91
C PRO A 54 3.25 -12.08 -22.15
N ASP A 55 3.73 -12.98 -23.01
CA ASP A 55 3.07 -14.27 -23.32
C ASP A 55 3.03 -15.20 -22.09
N ARG A 56 4.11 -15.26 -21.33
CA ARG A 56 4.20 -16.01 -20.06
C ARG A 56 3.37 -15.35 -18.95
N SER A 57 3.43 -14.04 -18.88
CA SER A 57 2.61 -13.26 -17.94
C SER A 57 1.11 -13.44 -18.20
N GLU A 58 0.72 -13.50 -19.46
CA GLU A 58 -0.65 -13.82 -19.88
C GLU A 58 -1.09 -15.20 -19.42
N ALA A 59 -0.21 -16.21 -19.56
CA ALA A 59 -0.49 -17.56 -19.11
C ALA A 59 -0.68 -17.61 -17.57
N VAL A 60 0.17 -16.92 -16.79
CA VAL A 60 -0.01 -16.80 -15.32
C VAL A 60 -1.34 -16.12 -14.98
N LEU A 61 -1.64 -15.00 -15.64
CA LEU A 61 -2.87 -14.26 -15.41
C LEU A 61 -4.11 -15.09 -15.73
N SER A 62 -4.02 -16.04 -16.69
CA SER A 62 -5.09 -16.97 -17.05
C SER A 62 -5.15 -18.24 -16.19
N GLY A 63 -4.25 -18.42 -15.21
CA GLY A 63 -4.25 -19.56 -14.27
C GLY A 63 -3.20 -20.63 -14.54
N GLY A 64 -2.26 -20.42 -15.48
CA GLY A 64 -1.19 -21.35 -15.81
C GLY A 64 0.02 -21.25 -14.86
N ALA A 65 0.02 -21.99 -13.75
CA ALA A 65 1.09 -21.94 -12.73
C ALA A 65 2.51 -22.24 -13.25
N LYS A 66 2.64 -23.14 -14.25
CA LYS A 66 3.95 -23.53 -14.85
C LYS A 66 4.58 -22.48 -15.76
N ALA A 67 3.87 -21.38 -16.07
CA ALA A 67 4.37 -20.33 -16.95
C ALA A 67 5.61 -19.58 -16.40
N ALA A 68 5.87 -19.68 -15.09
CA ALA A 68 6.99 -19.02 -14.41
C ALA A 68 8.31 -19.82 -14.43
N GLU A 69 8.33 -21.06 -14.97
CA GLU A 69 9.52 -21.93 -14.96
C GLU A 69 10.51 -21.61 -16.09
N GLY A 70 11.80 -21.82 -15.84
CA GLY A 70 12.91 -21.70 -16.80
C GLY A 70 13.55 -20.32 -16.88
N ASP A 71 14.73 -20.25 -17.49
CA ASP A 71 15.42 -18.99 -17.85
C ASP A 71 14.86 -18.49 -19.18
N LEU A 72 14.34 -17.27 -19.18
CA LEU A 72 13.63 -16.70 -20.32
C LEU A 72 14.45 -15.63 -21.06
N GLY A 73 15.64 -15.25 -20.54
CA GLY A 73 16.45 -14.19 -21.13
C GLY A 73 15.72 -12.85 -21.32
N PHE A 74 14.61 -12.63 -20.61
CA PHE A 74 13.78 -11.43 -20.77
C PHE A 74 14.33 -10.26 -19.96
N SER A 75 14.55 -9.13 -20.64
CA SER A 75 14.87 -7.84 -20.01
C SER A 75 13.68 -6.91 -20.07
N PHE A 76 13.09 -6.63 -18.91
CA PHE A 76 11.95 -5.71 -18.81
C PHE A 76 12.30 -4.30 -19.29
N GLU A 77 13.49 -3.80 -18.94
CA GLU A 77 13.95 -2.47 -19.35
C GLU A 77 14.08 -2.34 -20.88
N HIS A 78 14.71 -3.32 -21.54
CA HIS A 78 14.83 -3.34 -23.00
C HIS A 78 13.44 -3.42 -23.64
N TRP A 79 12.58 -4.31 -23.14
CA TRP A 79 11.23 -4.47 -23.65
C TRP A 79 10.40 -3.18 -23.51
N VAL A 80 10.51 -2.46 -22.40
CA VAL A 80 9.83 -1.16 -22.18
C VAL A 80 10.22 -0.16 -23.27
N ARG A 81 11.51 -0.06 -23.60
CA ARG A 81 12.02 0.86 -24.64
C ARG A 81 11.57 0.44 -26.04
N ASP A 82 11.73 -0.84 -26.39
CA ASP A 82 11.40 -1.38 -27.70
C ASP A 82 9.91 -1.27 -28.01
N GLN A 83 9.07 -1.60 -27.02
CA GLN A 83 7.61 -1.53 -27.15
C GLN A 83 7.05 -0.13 -26.95
N LYS A 84 7.88 0.83 -26.52
CA LYS A 84 7.47 2.21 -26.21
C LYS A 84 6.31 2.22 -25.20
N ILE A 85 6.52 1.59 -24.06
CA ILE A 85 5.54 1.56 -22.95
C ILE A 85 5.41 2.98 -22.40
N ASP A 86 4.18 3.45 -22.27
CA ASP A 86 3.90 4.80 -21.81
C ASP A 86 3.91 4.92 -20.28
N ILE A 87 3.42 3.87 -19.57
CA ILE A 87 3.30 3.86 -18.11
C ILE A 87 3.24 2.43 -17.55
N ALA A 88 3.77 2.21 -16.35
CA ALA A 88 3.54 1.01 -15.56
C ALA A 88 2.34 1.19 -14.60
N PHE A 89 1.55 0.15 -14.42
CA PHE A 89 0.54 0.05 -13.37
C PHE A 89 0.96 -1.06 -12.40
N PRO A 90 1.70 -0.74 -11.32
CA PRO A 90 2.03 -1.71 -10.30
C PRO A 90 0.80 -2.07 -9.47
N ILE A 91 0.55 -3.37 -9.29
CA ILE A 91 -0.49 -3.89 -8.39
C ILE A 91 0.07 -5.07 -7.57
N ILE A 92 1.28 -4.87 -7.06
CA ILE A 92 1.99 -5.85 -6.23
C ILE A 92 1.82 -5.44 -4.78
N HIS A 93 1.13 -6.28 -4.02
CA HIS A 93 0.84 -6.04 -2.61
C HIS A 93 2.01 -6.50 -1.73
N GLY A 94 2.28 -5.75 -0.64
CA GLY A 94 3.29 -6.08 0.35
C GLY A 94 4.73 -5.76 -0.08
N THR A 95 5.67 -6.51 0.49
CA THR A 95 7.12 -6.31 0.30
C THR A 95 7.53 -6.39 -1.16
N PHE A 96 8.54 -5.58 -1.55
CA PHE A 96 9.02 -5.37 -2.92
C PHE A 96 8.00 -4.76 -3.90
N GLY A 97 6.77 -4.51 -3.47
CA GLY A 97 5.73 -3.86 -4.27
C GLY A 97 5.31 -2.51 -3.71
N GLU A 98 5.12 -2.42 -2.37
CA GLU A 98 4.65 -1.23 -1.67
C GLU A 98 5.73 -0.50 -0.86
N ASP A 99 6.95 -1.01 -0.80
CA ASP A 99 8.05 -0.53 0.05
C ASP A 99 9.01 0.46 -0.62
N GLY A 100 8.72 0.88 -1.84
CA GLY A 100 9.57 1.78 -2.61
C GLY A 100 10.61 1.08 -3.50
N THR A 101 10.83 -0.23 -3.34
CA THR A 101 11.81 -0.98 -4.14
C THR A 101 11.46 -1.00 -5.62
N LEU A 102 10.24 -1.41 -5.96
CA LEU A 102 9.78 -1.41 -7.36
C LEU A 102 9.69 0.01 -7.91
N GLN A 103 9.21 0.95 -7.11
CA GLN A 103 9.12 2.36 -7.48
C GLN A 103 10.50 2.93 -7.82
N GLY A 104 11.53 2.62 -7.01
CA GLY A 104 12.92 3.01 -7.25
C GLY A 104 13.47 2.45 -8.57
N TYR A 105 13.18 1.20 -8.88
CA TYR A 105 13.55 0.60 -10.16
C TYR A 105 12.89 1.32 -11.35
N LEU A 106 11.57 1.58 -11.27
CA LEU A 106 10.83 2.30 -12.32
C LEU A 106 11.34 3.74 -12.51
N GLU A 107 11.76 4.40 -11.41
CA GLU A 107 12.40 5.71 -11.46
C GLU A 107 13.73 5.69 -12.21
N ILE A 108 14.60 4.70 -11.94
CA ILE A 108 15.91 4.55 -12.57
C ILE A 108 15.77 4.34 -14.07
N ILE A 109 14.83 3.50 -14.51
CA ILE A 109 14.62 3.26 -15.95
C ILE A 109 13.80 4.36 -16.64
N GLY A 110 13.31 5.37 -15.88
CA GLY A 110 12.55 6.51 -16.38
C GLY A 110 11.13 6.17 -16.85
N LEU A 111 10.55 5.05 -16.40
CA LEU A 111 9.19 4.64 -16.75
C LEU A 111 8.18 5.31 -15.81
N PRO A 112 7.21 6.12 -16.32
CA PRO A 112 6.08 6.59 -15.53
C PRO A 112 5.35 5.43 -14.84
N TYR A 113 4.77 5.65 -13.66
CA TYR A 113 3.99 4.63 -12.98
C TYR A 113 2.85 5.19 -12.13
N VAL A 114 1.84 4.37 -11.94
CA VAL A 114 0.67 4.63 -11.10
C VAL A 114 1.02 4.44 -9.63
N GLY A 115 0.46 5.27 -8.75
CA GLY A 115 0.58 5.13 -7.30
C GLY A 115 1.62 6.05 -6.66
N ALA A 116 1.95 5.76 -5.41
CA ALA A 116 2.89 6.53 -4.60
C ALA A 116 4.32 6.44 -5.15
N GLY A 117 5.11 7.49 -4.94
CA GLY A 117 6.54 7.50 -5.24
C GLY A 117 7.36 6.71 -4.21
N VAL A 118 8.68 6.67 -4.40
CA VAL A 118 9.61 5.93 -3.52
C VAL A 118 9.37 6.27 -2.05
N THR A 119 9.41 7.55 -1.69
CA THR A 119 9.25 7.99 -0.29
C THR A 119 7.89 7.60 0.28
N GLY A 120 6.80 7.90 -0.45
CA GLY A 120 5.45 7.59 0.03
C GLY A 120 5.21 6.10 0.22
N SER A 121 5.75 5.27 -0.68
CA SER A 121 5.70 3.81 -0.56
C SER A 121 6.51 3.31 0.64
N ALA A 122 7.78 3.73 0.76
CA ALA A 122 8.65 3.28 1.84
C ALA A 122 8.13 3.69 3.23
N VAL A 123 7.71 4.94 3.39
CA VAL A 123 7.17 5.44 4.67
C VAL A 123 5.80 4.80 4.96
N GLY A 124 4.96 4.59 3.94
CA GLY A 124 3.65 3.94 4.10
C GLY A 124 3.74 2.47 4.51
N MET A 125 4.77 1.75 4.07
CA MET A 125 4.97 0.34 4.39
C MET A 125 5.58 0.14 5.78
N ASP A 126 6.58 0.95 6.15
CA ASP A 126 7.28 0.85 7.43
C ASP A 126 6.44 1.47 8.55
N LYS A 127 5.85 0.63 9.41
CA LYS A 127 4.98 1.06 10.51
C LYS A 127 5.64 2.03 11.48
N TRP A 128 6.96 1.97 11.67
CA TRP A 128 7.69 2.95 12.50
C TRP A 128 7.70 4.32 11.83
N MET A 129 8.19 4.38 10.58
CA MET A 129 8.29 5.62 9.84
C MET A 129 6.92 6.24 9.61
N MET A 130 5.93 5.42 9.31
CA MET A 130 4.53 5.83 9.17
C MET A 130 3.99 6.47 10.45
N LYS A 131 4.17 5.82 11.62
CA LYS A 131 3.72 6.36 12.91
C LYS A 131 4.46 7.64 13.28
N TYR A 132 5.77 7.73 13.02
CA TYR A 132 6.51 8.98 13.23
C TYR A 132 6.03 10.09 12.31
N ALA A 133 5.75 9.81 11.03
CA ALA A 133 5.18 10.79 10.11
C ALA A 133 3.80 11.29 10.59
N PHE A 134 2.94 10.38 11.05
CA PHE A 134 1.64 10.72 11.60
C PHE A 134 1.75 11.55 12.89
N ALA A 135 2.65 11.18 13.80
CA ALA A 135 2.90 11.94 15.04
C ALA A 135 3.42 13.36 14.75
N ALA A 136 4.37 13.49 13.81
CA ALA A 136 4.89 14.79 13.38
C ALA A 136 3.80 15.69 12.77
N ALA A 137 2.83 15.07 12.06
CA ALA A 137 1.66 15.76 11.51
C ALA A 137 0.53 15.96 12.56
N LYS A 138 0.75 15.59 13.82
CA LYS A 138 -0.22 15.68 14.93
C LYS A 138 -1.54 14.93 14.66
N LEU A 139 -1.45 13.83 13.93
CA LEU A 139 -2.60 12.97 13.67
C LEU A 139 -2.86 12.05 14.87
N PRO A 140 -4.13 11.72 15.17
CA PRO A 140 -4.46 10.86 16.30
C PRO A 140 -4.05 9.42 16.00
N ILE A 141 -3.09 8.89 16.73
CA ILE A 141 -2.63 7.50 16.67
C ILE A 141 -2.69 6.86 18.05
N VAL A 142 -2.73 5.54 18.11
CA VAL A 142 -2.58 4.82 19.38
C VAL A 142 -1.14 4.93 19.89
N ASP A 143 -0.97 4.88 21.22
CA ASP A 143 0.35 4.88 21.83
C ASP A 143 1.12 3.64 21.39
N PHE A 144 2.43 3.80 21.14
CA PHE A 144 3.28 2.74 20.66
C PHE A 144 4.72 2.84 21.20
N VAL A 145 5.42 1.71 21.24
CA VAL A 145 6.84 1.62 21.55
C VAL A 145 7.53 0.89 20.40
N PRO A 146 8.49 1.54 19.70
CA PRO A 146 9.32 0.88 18.71
C PRO A 146 10.39 0.03 19.42
N VAL A 147 10.68 -1.14 18.87
CA VAL A 147 11.68 -2.10 19.40
C VAL A 147 12.54 -2.60 18.25
N SER A 148 13.80 -2.21 18.18
CA SER A 148 14.76 -2.79 17.23
C SER A 148 15.32 -4.12 17.75
N GLU A 149 15.70 -5.03 16.85
CA GLU A 149 16.34 -6.28 17.22
C GLU A 149 17.61 -6.03 18.04
N ALA A 150 18.44 -5.07 17.65
CA ALA A 150 19.67 -4.73 18.35
C ALA A 150 19.43 -4.30 19.81
N GLU A 151 18.43 -3.43 20.04
CA GLU A 151 18.07 -3.01 21.40
C GLU A 151 17.47 -4.16 22.20
N TRP A 152 16.62 -4.99 21.59
CA TRP A 152 16.02 -6.15 22.22
C TRP A 152 17.08 -7.18 22.65
N ARG A 153 18.08 -7.46 21.78
CA ARG A 153 19.19 -8.37 22.12
C ARG A 153 20.11 -7.79 23.20
N SER A 154 20.22 -6.47 23.28
CA SER A 154 21.09 -5.77 24.25
C SER A 154 20.50 -5.74 25.67
N ASP A 155 19.21 -5.38 25.83
CA ASP A 155 18.60 -5.18 27.16
C ASP A 155 17.07 -5.36 27.12
N GLN A 156 16.65 -6.63 27.15
CA GLN A 156 15.23 -7.02 27.13
C GLN A 156 14.48 -6.48 28.35
N GLU A 157 15.09 -6.50 29.54
CA GLU A 157 14.41 -6.06 30.77
C GLU A 157 14.11 -4.56 30.74
N ARG A 158 15.05 -3.74 30.25
CA ARG A 158 14.83 -2.29 30.10
C ARG A 158 13.70 -2.02 29.12
N LEU A 159 13.69 -2.69 27.97
CA LEU A 159 12.64 -2.53 26.97
C LEU A 159 11.28 -3.00 27.47
N GLN A 160 11.21 -4.13 28.18
CA GLN A 160 9.98 -4.58 28.83
C GLN A 160 9.43 -3.50 29.76
N ARG A 161 10.25 -2.97 30.66
CA ARG A 161 9.85 -1.87 31.55
C ARG A 161 9.40 -0.62 30.79
N THR A 162 10.04 -0.32 29.66
CA THR A 162 9.64 0.81 28.82
C THR A 162 8.24 0.61 28.23
N ILE A 163 7.95 -0.61 27.74
CA ILE A 163 6.64 -0.98 27.19
C ILE A 163 5.56 -0.88 28.28
N ASP A 164 5.80 -1.48 29.45
CA ASP A 164 4.84 -1.56 30.56
C ASP A 164 4.53 -0.18 31.15
N ASN A 165 5.52 0.73 31.17
CA ASN A 165 5.34 2.10 31.62
C ASN A 165 4.60 2.99 30.58
N ALA A 166 4.81 2.74 29.29
CA ALA A 166 4.26 3.57 28.21
C ALA A 166 2.86 3.11 27.77
N LEU A 167 2.57 1.83 27.85
CA LEU A 167 1.36 1.23 27.29
C LEU A 167 0.48 0.57 28.36
N ARG A 168 -0.75 0.24 27.96
CA ARG A 168 -1.70 -0.56 28.75
C ARG A 168 -2.12 -1.79 27.97
N LEU A 169 -2.17 -2.94 28.66
CA LEU A 169 -2.69 -4.19 28.09
C LEU A 169 -4.14 -4.05 27.59
N PRO A 170 -4.53 -4.77 26.54
CA PRO A 170 -3.70 -5.67 25.74
C PRO A 170 -2.75 -4.94 24.81
N TYR A 171 -1.65 -5.57 24.39
CA TYR A 171 -0.73 -5.06 23.37
C TYR A 171 -0.93 -5.79 22.04
N PHE A 172 -0.64 -5.10 20.91
CA PHE A 172 -0.39 -5.71 19.62
C PHE A 172 1.09 -5.58 19.28
N VAL A 173 1.76 -6.71 19.10
CA VAL A 173 3.17 -6.77 18.68
C VAL A 173 3.21 -7.10 17.21
N LYS A 174 3.85 -6.26 16.39
CA LYS A 174 3.81 -6.30 14.93
C LYS A 174 5.21 -6.12 14.33
N PRO A 175 5.62 -6.88 13.31
CA PRO A 175 6.76 -6.49 12.46
C PRO A 175 6.50 -5.15 11.79
N ALA A 176 7.53 -4.32 11.57
CA ALA A 176 7.33 -3.00 10.97
C ALA A 176 6.99 -3.07 9.47
N ASN A 177 7.65 -3.95 8.70
CA ASN A 177 7.50 -4.07 7.25
C ASN A 177 6.80 -5.39 6.84
N ALA A 178 5.66 -5.69 7.44
CA ALA A 178 4.86 -6.86 7.06
C ALA A 178 3.42 -6.45 6.78
N GLY A 179 2.85 -6.98 5.69
CA GLY A 179 1.45 -6.85 5.32
C GLY A 179 0.57 -7.98 5.87
N SER A 180 -0.74 -7.92 5.62
CA SER A 180 -1.70 -9.00 5.87
C SER A 180 -1.64 -9.65 7.25
N SER A 181 -1.35 -8.88 8.30
CA SER A 181 -1.23 -9.35 9.69
C SER A 181 -0.17 -10.43 9.92
N VAL A 182 0.80 -10.63 9.01
CA VAL A 182 1.90 -11.58 9.19
C VAL A 182 2.73 -11.22 10.43
N GLY A 183 2.95 -12.18 11.31
CA GLY A 183 3.75 -12.01 12.53
C GLY A 183 3.08 -11.22 13.66
N VAL A 184 1.87 -10.71 13.48
CA VAL A 184 1.13 -9.97 14.50
C VAL A 184 0.71 -10.89 15.64
N THR A 185 0.81 -10.40 16.88
CA THR A 185 0.39 -11.12 18.08
C THR A 185 -0.32 -10.18 19.05
N LYS A 186 -1.53 -10.56 19.50
CA LYS A 186 -2.24 -9.89 20.60
C LYS A 186 -1.73 -10.46 21.93
N VAL A 187 -1.17 -9.62 22.77
CA VAL A 187 -0.61 -9.97 24.10
C VAL A 187 -1.56 -9.49 25.17
N LYS A 188 -1.99 -10.41 26.04
CA LYS A 188 -2.97 -10.16 27.11
C LYS A 188 -2.33 -10.09 28.51
N SER A 189 -1.03 -10.44 28.64
CA SER A 189 -0.26 -10.32 29.88
C SER A 189 1.20 -9.95 29.61
N GLU A 190 1.89 -9.34 30.56
CA GLU A 190 3.27 -8.86 30.42
C GLU A 190 4.26 -10.00 30.10
N GLU A 191 4.02 -11.19 30.68
CA GLU A 191 4.85 -12.37 30.46
C GLU A 191 4.84 -12.86 28.99
N GLY A 192 3.79 -12.49 28.23
CA GLY A 192 3.66 -12.86 26.82
C GLY A 192 4.46 -11.96 25.87
N VAL A 193 4.95 -10.80 26.33
CA VAL A 193 5.62 -9.80 25.48
C VAL A 193 6.91 -10.34 24.85
N PRO A 194 7.83 -10.98 25.59
CA PRO A 194 9.06 -11.50 25.01
C PRO A 194 8.83 -12.49 23.87
N ALA A 195 7.93 -13.44 24.05
CA ALA A 195 7.61 -14.43 23.04
C ALA A 195 6.98 -13.79 21.77
N ALA A 196 6.16 -12.75 21.94
CA ALA A 196 5.54 -12.02 20.85
C ALA A 196 6.57 -11.21 20.06
N ILE A 197 7.52 -10.55 20.74
CA ILE A 197 8.62 -9.81 20.08
C ILE A 197 9.52 -10.79 19.31
N GLU A 198 9.95 -11.90 19.93
CA GLU A 198 10.76 -12.92 19.24
C GLU A 198 10.06 -13.49 18.01
N LYS A 199 8.74 -13.67 18.06
CA LYS A 199 7.95 -14.09 16.89
C LYS A 199 7.97 -13.03 15.80
N ALA A 200 7.77 -11.75 16.13
CA ALA A 200 7.76 -10.65 15.18
C ALA A 200 9.14 -10.43 14.53
N LEU A 201 10.23 -10.57 15.30
CA LEU A 201 11.63 -10.49 14.83
C LEU A 201 12.02 -11.58 13.81
N ARG A 202 11.20 -12.61 13.64
CA ARG A 202 11.40 -13.58 12.54
C ARG A 202 11.06 -13.02 11.17
N PHE A 203 10.35 -11.92 11.11
CA PHE A 203 9.84 -11.32 9.87
C PHE A 203 10.44 -9.95 9.58
N ASP A 204 10.99 -9.25 10.59
CA ASP A 204 11.61 -7.94 10.43
C ASP A 204 12.54 -7.67 11.62
N ASP A 205 13.63 -6.92 11.41
CA ASP A 205 14.54 -6.44 12.47
C ASP A 205 13.95 -5.29 13.31
N LYS A 206 12.78 -4.78 12.94
CA LYS A 206 12.01 -3.74 13.61
C LYS A 206 10.63 -4.25 14.02
N VAL A 207 10.28 -4.05 15.27
CA VAL A 207 9.01 -4.44 15.86
C VAL A 207 8.31 -3.22 16.43
N LEU A 208 7.00 -3.16 16.27
CA LEU A 208 6.14 -2.15 16.89
C LEU A 208 5.26 -2.82 17.94
N VAL A 209 5.31 -2.30 19.17
CA VAL A 209 4.36 -2.67 20.23
C VAL A 209 3.35 -1.55 20.37
N GLU A 210 2.07 -1.83 20.15
CA GLU A 210 0.99 -0.86 20.22
C GLU A 210 -0.01 -1.18 21.31
N ARG A 211 -0.61 -0.16 21.92
CA ARG A 211 -1.77 -0.31 22.78
C ARG A 211 -2.94 -0.90 21.99
N GLY A 212 -3.51 -1.99 22.46
CA GLY A 212 -4.74 -2.56 21.92
C GLY A 212 -5.97 -1.79 22.42
N ILE A 213 -6.88 -1.51 21.53
CA ILE A 213 -8.16 -0.86 21.83
C ILE A 213 -9.33 -1.70 21.32
N ASP A 214 -10.46 -1.65 22.02
CA ASP A 214 -11.70 -2.21 21.49
C ASP A 214 -12.32 -1.18 20.55
N ALA A 215 -12.34 -1.49 19.25
CA ALA A 215 -12.70 -0.51 18.22
C ALA A 215 -13.58 -1.09 17.11
N ARG A 216 -14.18 -0.18 16.36
CA ARG A 216 -14.72 -0.42 15.02
C ARG A 216 -13.59 -0.14 14.02
N GLU A 217 -13.45 -0.98 13.00
CA GLU A 217 -12.47 -0.79 11.92
C GLU A 217 -13.16 -0.08 10.75
N VAL A 218 -12.65 1.10 10.39
CA VAL A 218 -13.22 1.94 9.32
C VAL A 218 -12.12 2.33 8.35
N GLU A 219 -12.42 2.17 7.06
CA GLU A 219 -11.48 2.46 5.98
C GLU A 219 -11.97 3.63 5.13
N VAL A 220 -11.04 4.43 4.63
CA VAL A 220 -11.29 5.53 3.70
C VAL A 220 -10.31 5.45 2.54
N SER A 221 -10.83 5.48 1.31
CA SER A 221 -10.00 5.54 0.11
C SER A 221 -9.60 6.97 -0.21
N VAL A 222 -8.32 7.19 -0.58
CA VAL A 222 -7.80 8.50 -1.00
C VAL A 222 -7.31 8.39 -2.44
N LEU A 223 -7.56 9.43 -3.24
CA LEU A 223 -7.22 9.52 -4.66
C LEU A 223 -6.74 10.93 -5.01
N GLY A 224 -5.60 11.05 -5.68
CA GLY A 224 -5.08 12.33 -6.18
C GLY A 224 -3.59 12.50 -5.99
N ASN A 225 -3.08 13.64 -6.46
CA ASN A 225 -1.70 14.09 -6.28
C ASN A 225 -1.67 15.31 -5.35
N ASP A 226 -1.61 16.51 -5.91
CA ASP A 226 -1.50 17.77 -5.14
C ASP A 226 -2.80 18.10 -4.37
N SER A 227 -3.95 17.71 -4.92
CA SER A 227 -5.27 17.90 -4.33
C SER A 227 -5.98 16.54 -4.14
N PRO A 228 -5.56 15.73 -3.15
CA PRO A 228 -6.18 14.44 -2.91
C PRO A 228 -7.59 14.59 -2.32
N GLU A 229 -8.47 13.70 -2.78
CA GLU A 229 -9.86 13.58 -2.36
C GLU A 229 -10.05 12.27 -1.59
N ALA A 230 -11.00 12.24 -0.66
CA ALA A 230 -11.35 11.08 0.13
C ALA A 230 -12.75 10.59 -0.20
N SER A 231 -12.93 9.28 -0.28
CA SER A 231 -14.23 8.61 -0.45
C SER A 231 -15.11 8.73 0.79
N VAL A 232 -16.34 8.25 0.70
CA VAL A 232 -17.12 7.90 1.90
C VAL A 232 -16.37 6.83 2.71
N PRO A 233 -16.50 6.84 4.08
CA PRO A 233 -15.96 5.76 4.91
C PRO A 233 -16.73 4.45 4.73
N GLY A 234 -16.03 3.31 4.81
CA GLY A 234 -16.61 1.98 4.91
C GLY A 234 -16.15 1.27 6.18
N GLU A 235 -16.99 0.43 6.75
CA GLU A 235 -16.69 -0.34 7.96
C GLU A 235 -16.47 -1.81 7.62
N ILE A 236 -15.45 -2.41 8.22
CA ILE A 236 -15.26 -3.86 8.24
C ILE A 236 -15.84 -4.37 9.55
N VAL A 237 -16.84 -5.23 9.44
CA VAL A 237 -17.38 -5.96 10.58
C VAL A 237 -16.75 -7.34 10.57
N ALA A 238 -15.71 -7.52 11.43
CA ALA A 238 -15.00 -8.79 11.55
C ALA A 238 -15.91 -9.90 12.06
N GLY A 239 -15.77 -11.09 11.53
CA GLY A 239 -16.50 -12.29 11.99
C GLY A 239 -15.94 -12.86 13.28
N ARG A 240 -14.72 -12.46 13.70
CA ARG A 240 -13.97 -12.93 14.88
C ARG A 240 -13.42 -11.77 15.72
N GLU A 241 -12.83 -12.07 16.89
CA GLU A 241 -12.20 -11.08 17.79
C GLU A 241 -11.03 -10.30 17.14
N PHE A 242 -10.45 -10.83 16.05
CA PHE A 242 -9.33 -10.22 15.34
C PHE A 242 -9.42 -10.54 13.83
N TYR A 243 -9.30 -9.51 12.99
CA TYR A 243 -9.31 -9.62 11.53
C TYR A 243 -7.93 -10.01 11.01
N ASP A 244 -7.64 -11.30 10.96
CA ASP A 244 -6.37 -11.86 10.52
C ASP A 244 -6.35 -12.28 9.05
N TYR A 245 -5.23 -12.91 8.62
CA TYR A 245 -5.06 -13.39 7.24
C TYR A 245 -6.12 -14.43 6.84
N GLU A 246 -6.52 -15.31 7.77
CA GLU A 246 -7.53 -16.34 7.49
C GLU A 246 -8.91 -15.72 7.27
N ASP A 247 -9.29 -14.73 8.08
CA ASP A 247 -10.55 -13.99 7.95
C ASP A 247 -10.59 -13.13 6.66
N LYS A 248 -9.40 -12.63 6.22
CA LYS A 248 -9.28 -11.79 5.01
C LYS A 248 -9.41 -12.55 3.70
N TYR A 249 -8.91 -13.79 3.63
CA TYR A 249 -8.70 -14.47 2.35
C TYR A 249 -9.24 -15.91 2.28
N ILE A 250 -9.58 -16.54 3.42
CA ILE A 250 -9.95 -17.95 3.47
C ILE A 250 -11.42 -18.17 3.87
N GLU A 251 -11.94 -17.47 4.88
CA GLU A 251 -13.23 -17.79 5.48
C GLU A 251 -14.40 -16.89 5.05
N ASP A 252 -14.14 -15.74 4.39
CA ASP A 252 -15.15 -14.76 3.88
C ASP A 252 -16.29 -14.44 4.89
N LYS A 253 -15.94 -14.40 6.20
CA LYS A 253 -16.91 -14.17 7.29
C LYS A 253 -17.08 -12.70 7.65
N SER A 254 -16.22 -11.82 7.11
CA SER A 254 -16.33 -10.39 7.33
C SER A 254 -17.39 -9.76 6.43
N SER A 255 -18.17 -8.85 6.96
CA SER A 255 -19.13 -8.07 6.17
C SER A 255 -18.67 -6.63 6.01
N LEU A 256 -18.87 -6.07 4.80
CA LEU A 256 -18.57 -4.69 4.48
C LEU A 256 -19.83 -3.84 4.60
N VAL A 257 -19.78 -2.77 5.36
CA VAL A 257 -20.87 -1.79 5.49
C VAL A 257 -20.44 -0.50 4.80
N ILE A 258 -20.98 -0.24 3.60
CA ILE A 258 -20.63 0.91 2.76
C ILE A 258 -21.90 1.67 2.35
N PRO A 259 -22.03 2.97 2.67
CA PRO A 259 -21.20 3.74 3.61
C PRO A 259 -21.28 3.21 5.05
N ALA A 260 -20.22 3.44 5.83
CA ALA A 260 -20.22 3.11 7.26
C ALA A 260 -21.34 3.89 8.01
N LYS A 261 -21.96 3.23 9.00
CA LYS A 261 -23.01 3.88 9.82
C LYS A 261 -22.38 4.84 10.82
N LEU A 262 -22.14 6.08 10.38
CA LEU A 262 -21.49 7.17 11.11
C LEU A 262 -22.34 8.44 11.00
N SER A 263 -22.17 9.37 11.96
CA SER A 263 -22.70 10.73 11.80
C SER A 263 -21.97 11.47 10.66
N ALA A 264 -22.60 12.49 10.09
CA ALA A 264 -21.99 13.31 9.04
C ALA A 264 -20.66 13.92 9.50
N ASP A 265 -20.61 14.45 10.73
CA ASP A 265 -19.42 15.05 11.32
C ASP A 265 -18.27 14.02 11.47
N LYS A 266 -18.59 12.79 11.93
CA LYS A 266 -17.60 11.71 12.07
C LYS A 266 -17.09 11.26 10.71
N SER A 267 -17.96 11.15 9.72
CA SER A 267 -17.56 10.82 8.34
C SER A 267 -16.61 11.88 7.76
N GLU A 268 -16.91 13.16 7.94
CA GLU A 268 -16.06 14.24 7.46
C GLU A 268 -14.73 14.35 8.23
N GLU A 269 -14.74 14.08 9.55
CA GLU A 269 -13.51 13.93 10.35
C GLU A 269 -12.57 12.88 9.74
N LEU A 270 -13.08 11.67 9.46
CA LEU A 270 -12.29 10.58 8.91
C LEU A 270 -11.74 10.91 7.50
N ARG A 271 -12.55 11.51 6.64
CA ARG A 271 -12.14 11.93 5.31
C ARG A 271 -11.00 12.95 5.36
N ARG A 272 -11.12 13.94 6.23
CA ARG A 272 -10.08 14.96 6.44
C ARG A 272 -8.80 14.36 7.02
N LEU A 273 -8.91 13.44 7.99
CA LEU A 273 -7.77 12.73 8.57
C LEU A 273 -7.10 11.82 7.54
N ALA A 274 -7.85 11.16 6.66
CA ALA A 274 -7.31 10.31 5.59
C ALA A 274 -6.47 11.12 4.59
N VAL A 275 -6.96 12.29 4.17
CA VAL A 275 -6.19 13.20 3.30
C VAL A 275 -4.92 13.71 4.02
N ALA A 276 -5.01 14.01 5.32
CA ALA A 276 -3.86 14.45 6.10
C ALA A 276 -2.82 13.33 6.26
N ALA A 277 -3.22 12.09 6.50
CA ALA A 277 -2.35 10.91 6.56
C ALA A 277 -1.64 10.66 5.23
N PHE A 278 -2.38 10.73 4.12
CA PHE A 278 -1.85 10.60 2.77
C PHE A 278 -0.73 11.62 2.48
N ARG A 279 -0.94 12.87 2.88
CA ARG A 279 0.07 13.93 2.75
C ARG A 279 1.25 13.73 3.69
N ALA A 280 1.02 13.27 4.92
CA ALA A 280 2.05 13.09 5.93
C ALA A 280 3.12 12.07 5.52
N VAL A 281 2.74 10.99 4.83
CA VAL A 281 3.69 10.01 4.31
C VAL A 281 4.25 10.38 2.92
N GLY A 282 3.81 11.48 2.32
CA GLY A 282 4.22 11.88 0.97
C GLY A 282 3.66 10.96 -0.13
N ALA A 283 2.49 10.39 0.07
CA ALA A 283 1.82 9.56 -0.92
C ALA A 283 1.32 10.38 -2.12
N SER A 284 1.05 9.71 -3.22
CA SER A 284 0.44 10.23 -4.46
C SER A 284 -0.34 9.13 -5.17
N GLY A 285 -1.20 9.51 -6.09
CA GLY A 285 -2.04 8.59 -6.86
C GLY A 285 -3.17 8.05 -6.02
N PHE A 286 -2.95 7.04 -5.18
CA PHE A 286 -4.00 6.41 -4.39
C PHE A 286 -3.46 5.75 -3.10
N SER A 287 -4.34 5.59 -2.12
CA SER A 287 -4.12 4.77 -0.93
C SER A 287 -5.44 4.45 -0.24
N ARG A 288 -5.43 3.48 0.66
CA ARG A 288 -6.47 3.25 1.64
C ARG A 288 -5.91 3.59 3.03
N VAL A 289 -6.68 4.35 3.78
CA VAL A 289 -6.33 4.76 5.15
C VAL A 289 -7.28 4.07 6.11
N ASP A 290 -6.72 3.35 7.06
CA ASP A 290 -7.44 2.49 7.97
C ASP A 290 -7.47 3.11 9.38
N PHE A 291 -8.65 3.16 9.97
CA PHE A 291 -8.93 3.83 11.24
C PHE A 291 -9.54 2.87 12.26
N PHE A 292 -9.25 3.14 13.53
CA PHE A 292 -9.98 2.62 14.65
C PHE A 292 -10.90 3.71 15.25
N ILE A 293 -12.16 3.38 15.47
CA ILE A 293 -13.08 4.19 16.28
C ILE A 293 -13.31 3.45 17.58
N GLU A 294 -12.70 3.91 18.67
CA GLU A 294 -12.74 3.28 19.99
C GLU A 294 -14.16 3.19 20.51
N ARG A 295 -14.63 2.00 20.88
CA ARG A 295 -15.96 1.80 21.45
C ARG A 295 -16.06 2.51 22.81
N GLY A 296 -17.24 3.02 23.14
CA GLY A 296 -17.48 3.74 24.38
C GLY A 296 -17.01 5.20 24.41
N THR A 297 -15.85 5.53 23.80
CA THR A 297 -15.35 6.92 23.77
C THR A 297 -15.62 7.63 22.45
N ASN A 298 -15.87 6.88 21.38
CA ASN A 298 -15.98 7.38 20.00
C ASN A 298 -14.76 8.16 19.50
N ARG A 299 -13.57 7.95 20.11
CA ARG A 299 -12.31 8.56 19.68
C ARG A 299 -11.82 7.86 18.42
N THR A 300 -11.32 8.66 17.47
CA THR A 300 -10.70 8.18 16.23
C THR A 300 -9.20 8.01 16.42
N TYR A 301 -8.65 6.90 15.95
CA TYR A 301 -7.22 6.68 15.83
C TYR A 301 -6.90 6.21 14.42
N LEU A 302 -5.86 6.80 13.84
CA LEU A 302 -5.28 6.37 12.57
C LEU A 302 -4.44 5.12 12.82
N ASN A 303 -4.77 4.03 12.15
CA ASN A 303 -4.05 2.76 12.26
C ASN A 303 -2.89 2.72 11.27
N GLU A 304 -3.19 2.64 9.98
CA GLU A 304 -2.20 2.51 8.91
C GLU A 304 -2.67 3.13 7.60
N ILE A 305 -1.75 3.23 6.63
CA ILE A 305 -2.02 3.60 5.24
C ILE A 305 -1.45 2.53 4.32
N ASN A 306 -2.24 2.10 3.34
CA ASN A 306 -1.86 1.13 2.33
C ASN A 306 -1.74 1.83 0.98
N THR A 307 -0.53 1.87 0.40
CA THR A 307 -0.25 2.63 -0.83
C THR A 307 -0.58 1.87 -2.11
N ILE A 308 -0.79 0.55 -2.04
CA ILE A 308 -1.36 -0.29 -3.11
C ILE A 308 -2.43 -1.22 -2.48
N PRO A 309 -3.59 -0.69 -2.09
CA PRO A 309 -4.64 -1.49 -1.47
C PRO A 309 -5.18 -2.55 -2.43
N GLY A 310 -5.83 -3.58 -1.89
CA GLY A 310 -6.52 -4.60 -2.69
C GLY A 310 -7.42 -3.95 -3.74
N PHE A 311 -7.36 -4.45 -4.99
CA PHE A 311 -7.96 -3.79 -6.15
C PHE A 311 -8.84 -4.72 -7.01
N THR A 312 -9.45 -5.72 -6.39
CA THR A 312 -10.52 -6.51 -7.03
C THR A 312 -11.85 -5.76 -6.96
N LYS A 313 -12.83 -6.16 -7.78
CA LYS A 313 -14.18 -5.56 -7.73
C LYS A 313 -14.86 -5.69 -6.37
N ILE A 314 -14.46 -6.65 -5.55
CA ILE A 314 -15.00 -6.87 -4.20
C ILE A 314 -14.17 -6.17 -3.10
N SER A 315 -12.98 -5.67 -3.43
CA SER A 315 -12.10 -4.98 -2.47
C SER A 315 -12.69 -3.66 -1.99
N MET A 316 -12.39 -3.28 -0.76
CA MET A 316 -12.91 -2.07 -0.13
C MET A 316 -12.56 -0.81 -0.94
N TYR A 317 -11.30 -0.65 -1.40
CA TYR A 317 -10.86 0.55 -2.09
C TYR A 317 -11.76 0.94 -3.29
N PRO A 318 -11.99 0.08 -4.30
CA PRO A 318 -12.88 0.44 -5.41
C PRO A 318 -14.35 0.54 -5.01
N LYS A 319 -14.84 -0.24 -4.03
CA LYS A 319 -16.22 -0.14 -3.55
C LYS A 319 -16.51 1.20 -2.87
N LEU A 320 -15.55 1.75 -2.12
CA LEU A 320 -15.69 3.07 -1.50
C LEU A 320 -15.79 4.17 -2.56
N TRP A 321 -15.02 4.07 -3.64
CA TRP A 321 -15.12 5.01 -4.76
C TRP A 321 -16.42 4.84 -5.54
N GLU A 322 -16.89 3.61 -5.75
CA GLU A 322 -18.20 3.37 -6.37
C GLU A 322 -19.34 3.97 -5.56
N ALA A 323 -19.30 3.85 -4.23
CA ALA A 323 -20.24 4.52 -3.32
C ALA A 323 -20.07 6.05 -3.28
N THR A 324 -18.96 6.57 -3.80
CA THR A 324 -18.67 8.00 -4.00
C THR A 324 -18.89 8.41 -5.47
N GLU A 325 -19.66 7.64 -6.22
CA GLU A 325 -20.07 7.88 -7.62
C GLU A 325 -18.94 7.74 -8.67
N LEU A 326 -17.74 7.30 -8.31
CA LEU A 326 -16.66 7.01 -9.24
C LEU A 326 -16.61 5.52 -9.58
N LYS A 327 -17.14 5.13 -10.74
CA LYS A 327 -17.21 3.75 -11.21
C LYS A 327 -15.82 3.15 -11.47
N TYR A 328 -15.69 1.85 -11.28
CA TYR A 328 -14.41 1.13 -11.36
C TYR A 328 -13.59 1.36 -12.65
N PRO A 329 -14.16 1.34 -13.88
CA PRO A 329 -13.39 1.68 -15.08
C PRO A 329 -12.86 3.12 -15.09
N ALA A 330 -13.66 4.09 -14.61
CA ALA A 330 -13.25 5.49 -14.52
C ALA A 330 -12.18 5.70 -13.43
N LEU A 331 -12.25 4.93 -12.34
CA LEU A 331 -11.21 4.92 -11.31
C LEU A 331 -9.85 4.48 -11.88
N ILE A 332 -9.82 3.39 -12.67
CA ILE A 332 -8.59 2.92 -13.34
C ILE A 332 -8.04 3.99 -14.27
N GLU A 333 -8.91 4.60 -15.07
CA GLU A 333 -8.54 5.70 -15.97
C GLU A 333 -7.93 6.88 -15.20
N ARG A 334 -8.59 7.31 -14.12
CA ARG A 334 -8.11 8.41 -13.27
C ARG A 334 -6.75 8.11 -12.64
N LEU A 335 -6.51 6.89 -12.21
CA LEU A 335 -5.22 6.45 -11.64
C LEU A 335 -4.09 6.53 -12.66
N ILE A 336 -4.33 6.10 -13.89
CA ILE A 336 -3.35 6.20 -14.99
C ILE A 336 -3.05 7.67 -15.29
N ASP A 337 -4.07 8.53 -15.35
CA ASP A 337 -3.90 9.96 -15.58
C ASP A 337 -3.07 10.63 -14.47
N LEU A 338 -3.32 10.29 -13.20
CA LEU A 338 -2.54 10.78 -12.07
C LEU A 338 -1.07 10.35 -12.14
N GLY A 339 -0.80 9.11 -12.56
CA GLY A 339 0.56 8.62 -12.78
C GLY A 339 1.29 9.40 -13.88
N MET A 340 0.62 9.66 -15.00
CA MET A 340 1.15 10.47 -16.10
C MET A 340 1.38 11.93 -15.68
N GLU A 341 0.44 12.53 -14.96
CA GLU A 341 0.56 13.91 -14.45
C GLU A 341 1.78 14.05 -13.52
N ARG A 342 1.94 13.12 -12.54
CA ARG A 342 3.07 13.12 -11.63
C ARG A 342 4.40 12.99 -12.37
N SER A 343 4.49 12.07 -13.32
CA SER A 343 5.69 11.86 -14.13
C SER A 343 6.07 13.08 -14.95
N LYS A 344 5.08 13.76 -15.58
CA LYS A 344 5.30 14.99 -16.31
C LYS A 344 5.90 16.09 -15.42
N LYS A 345 5.30 16.36 -14.26
CA LYS A 345 5.81 17.36 -13.30
C LYS A 345 7.23 17.06 -12.84
N ARG A 346 7.53 15.78 -12.62
CA ARG A 346 8.86 15.35 -12.23
C ARG A 346 9.89 15.56 -13.32
N LYS A 347 9.55 15.22 -14.57
CA LYS A 347 10.41 15.46 -15.72
C LYS A 347 10.70 16.96 -15.91
N GLU A 348 9.72 17.82 -15.80
CA GLU A 348 9.87 19.28 -15.89
C GLU A 348 10.87 19.81 -14.83
N ARG A 349 10.81 19.28 -13.60
CA ARG A 349 11.76 19.63 -12.52
C ARG A 349 13.16 19.14 -12.83
N PHE A 350 13.30 17.90 -13.31
CA PHE A 350 14.59 17.34 -13.72
C PHE A 350 15.22 18.16 -14.84
N ASP A 351 14.47 18.46 -15.90
CA ASP A 351 14.93 19.27 -17.01
C ASP A 351 15.35 20.69 -16.55
N SER A 352 14.67 21.26 -15.56
CA SER A 352 15.04 22.55 -14.95
C SER A 352 16.35 22.45 -14.17
N THR A 353 16.58 21.36 -13.43
CA THR A 353 17.82 21.11 -12.72
C THR A 353 18.99 20.95 -13.68
N MET A 354 18.80 20.22 -14.79
CA MET A 354 19.85 20.03 -15.80
C MET A 354 20.22 21.35 -16.48
N ARG A 355 19.25 22.19 -16.83
CA ARG A 355 19.51 23.54 -17.38
C ARG A 355 20.32 24.41 -16.43
N TRP A 356 19.96 24.41 -15.13
CA TRP A 356 20.70 25.12 -14.12
C TRP A 356 22.18 24.66 -14.05
N PHE A 357 22.46 23.36 -14.12
CA PHE A 357 23.82 22.84 -14.13
C PHE A 357 24.62 23.30 -15.37
N GLU A 358 23.97 23.35 -16.54
CA GLU A 358 24.60 23.85 -17.78
C GLU A 358 24.93 25.36 -17.69
N GLU A 359 24.00 26.16 -17.15
CA GLU A 359 24.22 27.58 -16.89
C GLU A 359 25.40 27.82 -15.95
N VAL A 360 25.45 27.10 -14.80
CA VAL A 360 26.57 27.22 -13.84
C VAL A 360 27.90 26.84 -14.48
N LYS A 361 27.96 25.75 -15.27
CA LYS A 361 29.17 25.37 -15.99
C LYS A 361 29.65 26.39 -17.01
N SER A 362 28.74 27.16 -17.60
CA SER A 362 29.11 28.20 -18.57
C SER A 362 29.70 29.47 -17.91
N LEU A 363 29.57 29.59 -16.58
CA LEU A 363 30.10 30.70 -15.80
C LEU A 363 31.50 30.41 -15.20
N THR A 364 31.95 29.15 -15.28
CA THR A 364 33.29 28.69 -14.86
C THR A 364 34.19 28.44 -16.05
#